data_138f72041990e7650cf18674fd9fec3b
#
_entry.id   138f72041990e7650cf18674fd9fec3b
#
_cell.length_a   1.000
_cell.length_b   1.000
_cell.length_c   1.000
_cell.angle_alpha   90.00
_cell.angle_beta   90.00
_cell.angle_gamma   90.00
#
_symmetry.space_group_name_H-M   'P 1'
#
loop_
_entity.id
_entity.type
_entity.pdbx_description
1 polymer ?
#
loop_
_entity_poly.entity_id
_entity_poly.type
_entity_poly.pdbx_seq_one_letter_code
_entity_poly.pdbx_strand_id
1 'polypeptide(L)'
;MRSILASSIIALSFTLAAPALAKSVGFDTTVTAPLTSAVKIEVVIGEDMAHRANNLPEKLSDRSSARGLRSGFAGNGFYGDRDIERLKERLESKLEQKFAKRDILISDTASTILRITIEDAKPNRPTFNQLSVQPGLAFNSFGNGGAELEAELIAAGGRSLGTMSYRYYETDIRFAQQGGIWHDAHRAFGRFANKAAKTLSN
;
A
#
# COMPACT_ATOMS: atom_id res chain seq x y z
N MET A 1 -60.03 27.32 -12.53
CA MET A 1 -58.91 27.33 -11.54
C MET A 1 -58.52 25.89 -11.25
N ARG A 2 -57.41 25.41 -11.78
CA ARG A 2 -56.87 24.06 -11.53
C ARG A 2 -55.56 24.23 -10.80
N SER A 3 -55.52 23.86 -9.52
CA SER A 3 -54.32 23.82 -8.67
C SER A 3 -53.48 22.56 -8.98
N ILE A 4 -52.24 22.77 -9.38
CA ILE A 4 -51.25 21.73 -9.59
C ILE A 4 -50.44 21.63 -8.28
N LEU A 5 -50.59 20.52 -7.56
CA LEU A 5 -49.76 20.17 -6.41
C LEU A 5 -48.46 19.54 -6.93
N ALA A 6 -47.35 20.21 -6.73
CA ALA A 6 -46.02 19.69 -6.99
C ALA A 6 -45.56 18.86 -5.80
N SER A 7 -45.43 17.55 -5.97
CA SER A 7 -44.84 16.67 -4.98
C SER A 7 -43.32 16.67 -5.10
N SER A 8 -42.62 17.23 -4.12
CA SER A 8 -41.18 17.18 -4.05
C SER A 8 -40.74 15.86 -3.42
N ILE A 9 -40.07 15.03 -4.20
CA ILE A 9 -39.44 13.79 -3.71
C ILE A 9 -38.05 14.16 -3.19
N ILE A 10 -37.88 14.09 -1.87
CA ILE A 10 -36.57 14.24 -1.21
C ILE A 10 -35.90 12.86 -1.27
N ALA A 11 -34.89 12.72 -2.12
CA ALA A 11 -34.02 11.55 -2.13
C ALA A 11 -33.03 11.62 -0.96
N LEU A 12 -33.26 10.78 0.03
CA LEU A 12 -32.37 10.62 1.18
C LEU A 12 -31.21 9.70 0.78
N SER A 13 -30.05 10.27 0.49
CA SER A 13 -28.83 9.53 0.18
C SER A 13 -28.24 8.99 1.48
N PHE A 14 -28.42 7.71 1.76
CA PHE A 14 -27.69 7.02 2.81
C PHE A 14 -26.27 6.71 2.34
N THR A 15 -25.30 7.50 2.77
CA THR A 15 -23.87 7.14 2.71
C THR A 15 -23.63 6.08 3.78
N LEU A 16 -23.53 4.81 3.40
CA LEU A 16 -22.99 3.76 4.27
C LEU A 16 -21.50 4.06 4.50
N ALA A 17 -21.18 4.62 5.66
CA ALA A 17 -19.80 4.66 6.12
C ALA A 17 -19.37 3.21 6.38
N ALA A 18 -18.43 2.70 5.59
CA ALA A 18 -17.78 1.43 5.88
C ALA A 18 -17.12 1.50 7.27
N PRO A 19 -17.29 0.48 8.13
CA PRO A 19 -16.60 0.46 9.40
C PRO A 19 -15.10 0.47 9.17
N ALA A 20 -14.39 1.41 9.78
CA ALA A 20 -12.94 1.40 9.82
C ALA A 20 -12.51 0.16 10.59
N LEU A 21 -12.10 -0.89 9.87
CA LEU A 21 -11.53 -2.08 10.47
C LEU A 21 -10.24 -1.68 11.20
N ALA A 22 -10.14 -2.01 12.47
CA ALA A 22 -8.92 -1.82 13.24
C ALA A 22 -7.79 -2.57 12.51
N LYS A 23 -6.79 -1.81 12.01
CA LYS A 23 -5.68 -2.36 11.22
C LYS A 23 -4.86 -3.31 12.09
N SER A 24 -4.95 -4.61 11.82
CA SER A 24 -4.18 -5.63 12.54
C SER A 24 -2.71 -5.62 12.05
N VAL A 25 -1.81 -6.04 12.93
CA VAL A 25 -0.42 -6.30 12.55
C VAL A 25 -0.35 -7.71 11.95
N GLY A 26 -0.07 -7.81 10.66
CA GLY A 26 0.01 -9.11 10.00
C GLY A 26 -0.76 -9.13 8.68
N PHE A 27 -1.27 -10.29 8.34
CA PHE A 27 -2.06 -10.52 7.13
C PHE A 27 -3.48 -10.95 7.49
N ASP A 28 -4.45 -10.22 6.96
CA ASP A 28 -5.87 -10.52 7.07
C ASP A 28 -6.47 -10.68 5.68
N THR A 29 -7.50 -11.53 5.56
CA THR A 29 -8.21 -11.72 4.30
C THR A 29 -9.65 -12.10 4.52
N THR A 30 -10.52 -11.59 3.66
CA THR A 30 -11.93 -11.99 3.54
C THR A 30 -12.19 -12.81 2.26
N VAL A 31 -11.15 -13.04 1.44
CA VAL A 31 -11.28 -13.92 0.25
C VAL A 31 -11.43 -15.36 0.72
N THR A 32 -12.53 -16.00 0.29
CA THR A 32 -12.92 -17.34 0.75
C THR A 32 -12.78 -18.42 -0.32
N ALA A 33 -12.59 -18.04 -1.58
CA ALA A 33 -12.50 -18.97 -2.68
C ALA A 33 -11.23 -18.73 -3.52
N PRO A 34 -10.58 -19.80 -4.00
CA PRO A 34 -9.44 -19.67 -4.89
C PRO A 34 -9.86 -19.12 -6.25
N LEU A 35 -8.87 -18.61 -7.00
CA LEU A 35 -9.06 -18.18 -8.38
C LEU A 35 -9.25 -19.39 -9.29
N THR A 36 -10.24 -19.30 -10.16
CA THR A 36 -10.53 -20.30 -11.19
C THR A 36 -10.18 -19.82 -12.59
N SER A 37 -9.77 -18.57 -12.74
CA SER A 37 -9.43 -17.93 -14.02
C SER A 37 -8.20 -17.02 -13.86
N ALA A 38 -7.70 -16.53 -14.99
CA ALA A 38 -6.63 -15.53 -14.97
C ALA A 38 -7.04 -14.26 -14.22
N VAL A 39 -6.06 -13.58 -13.65
CA VAL A 39 -6.23 -12.32 -12.92
C VAL A 39 -5.35 -11.22 -13.53
N LYS A 40 -5.89 -10.00 -13.61
CA LYS A 40 -5.12 -8.79 -13.88
C LYS A 40 -4.62 -8.23 -12.56
N ILE A 41 -3.36 -7.85 -12.50
CA ILE A 41 -2.77 -7.15 -11.35
C ILE A 41 -2.79 -5.65 -11.63
N GLU A 42 -3.29 -4.87 -10.67
CA GLU A 42 -3.22 -3.41 -10.66
C GLU A 42 -2.60 -2.94 -9.36
N VAL A 43 -1.43 -2.29 -9.43
CA VAL A 43 -0.80 -1.67 -8.26
C VAL A 43 -1.02 -0.16 -8.32
N VAL A 44 -1.62 0.38 -7.27
CA VAL A 44 -1.88 1.81 -7.09
C VAL A 44 -1.22 2.32 -5.82
N ILE A 45 -1.06 3.64 -5.73
CA ILE A 45 -0.52 4.31 -4.56
C ILE A 45 -1.69 4.95 -3.81
N GLY A 46 -1.77 4.73 -2.50
CA GLY A 46 -2.73 5.38 -1.63
C GLY A 46 -2.52 6.90 -1.56
N GLU A 47 -3.57 7.65 -1.29
CA GLU A 47 -3.55 9.12 -1.32
C GLU A 47 -2.49 9.70 -0.37
N ASP A 48 -2.41 9.20 0.86
CA ASP A 48 -1.44 9.64 1.85
C ASP A 48 0.01 9.38 1.40
N MET A 49 0.25 8.25 0.77
CA MET A 49 1.58 7.89 0.26
C MET A 49 1.94 8.75 -0.96
N ALA A 50 0.99 9.00 -1.86
CA ALA A 50 1.15 9.87 -3.02
C ALA A 50 1.45 11.32 -2.58
N HIS A 51 0.73 11.83 -1.59
CA HIS A 51 1.00 13.16 -1.02
C HIS A 51 2.43 13.23 -0.44
N ARG A 52 2.84 12.22 0.32
CA ARG A 52 4.19 12.17 0.93
C ARG A 52 5.32 11.96 -0.09
N ALA A 53 5.02 11.56 -1.32
CA ALA A 53 6.04 11.45 -2.36
C ALA A 53 6.77 12.79 -2.58
N ASN A 54 6.03 13.89 -2.58
CA ASN A 54 6.54 15.22 -2.94
C ASN A 54 6.37 16.27 -1.82
N ASN A 55 5.85 15.88 -0.67
CA ASN A 55 5.57 16.79 0.43
C ASN A 55 6.28 16.38 1.71
N LEU A 56 6.85 17.37 2.40
CA LEU A 56 7.29 17.24 3.79
C LEU A 56 6.09 17.43 4.71
N PRO A 57 6.13 16.90 5.96
CA PRO A 57 5.10 17.20 6.95
C PRO A 57 4.97 18.71 7.17
N GLU A 58 3.75 19.19 7.34
CA GLU A 58 3.48 20.62 7.55
C GLU A 58 4.09 21.13 8.87
N LYS A 59 4.00 20.33 9.92
CA LYS A 59 4.50 20.69 11.24
C LYS A 59 5.99 20.40 11.35
N LEU A 60 6.75 21.42 11.78
CA LEU A 60 8.19 21.28 12.07
C LEU A 60 8.48 20.20 13.12
N SER A 61 7.59 19.99 14.10
CA SER A 61 7.69 18.92 15.08
C SER A 61 7.69 17.53 14.46
N ASP A 62 7.02 17.36 13.33
CA ASP A 62 6.91 16.11 12.62
C ASP A 62 8.10 15.87 11.68
N ARG A 63 8.81 16.97 11.33
CA ARG A 63 10.07 16.93 10.55
C ARG A 63 11.29 16.65 11.43
N SER A 64 11.23 16.96 12.73
CA SER A 64 12.37 16.79 13.62
C SER A 64 12.44 15.33 14.09
N SER A 65 13.52 14.67 13.75
CA SER A 65 13.88 13.33 14.21
C SER A 65 14.03 13.18 15.73
N ALA A 66 13.98 14.29 16.48
CA ALA A 66 14.26 14.31 17.93
C ALA A 66 13.22 13.58 18.79
N ARG A 67 12.00 13.37 18.31
CA ARG A 67 10.96 12.59 19.02
C ARG A 67 10.65 11.24 18.38
N GLY A 68 11.19 10.98 17.21
CA GLY A 68 10.93 9.77 16.44
C GLY A 68 12.12 8.85 16.34
N LEU A 69 12.78 8.49 17.44
CA LEU A 69 13.81 7.44 17.47
C LEU A 69 13.36 6.12 16.79
N ARG A 70 12.05 5.94 16.57
CA ARG A 70 11.49 4.77 15.91
C ARG A 70 11.18 4.96 14.42
N SER A 71 10.99 6.17 13.91
CA SER A 71 10.72 6.41 12.48
C SER A 71 11.67 7.41 11.83
N GLY A 72 12.29 8.33 12.60
CA GLY A 72 13.24 9.29 12.09
C GLY A 72 12.83 9.93 10.75
N PHE A 73 13.77 10.09 9.83
CA PHE A 73 13.53 10.57 8.47
C PHE A 73 12.57 9.67 7.67
N ALA A 74 12.49 8.39 8.03
CA ALA A 74 11.71 7.39 7.29
C ALA A 74 10.21 7.70 7.24
N GLY A 75 9.67 8.43 8.23
CA GLY A 75 8.29 8.88 8.26
C GLY A 75 8.04 10.26 7.65
N ASN A 76 9.11 11.00 7.31
CA ASN A 76 8.99 12.42 6.96
C ASN A 76 8.49 12.70 5.52
N GLY A 77 8.33 11.69 4.68
CA GLY A 77 7.95 11.90 3.28
C GLY A 77 9.08 12.49 2.44
N PHE A 78 8.71 13.15 1.35
CA PHE A 78 9.59 13.69 0.31
C PHE A 78 10.47 12.62 -0.34
N TYR A 79 9.84 11.49 -0.67
CA TYR A 79 10.54 10.33 -1.21
C TYR A 79 10.95 10.50 -2.68
N GLY A 80 10.14 11.25 -3.47
CA GLY A 80 10.25 11.46 -4.90
C GLY A 80 9.47 10.43 -5.72
N ASP A 81 8.88 10.88 -6.83
CA ASP A 81 8.03 10.06 -7.72
C ASP A 81 8.76 8.83 -8.26
N ARG A 82 10.06 8.98 -8.56
CA ARG A 82 10.88 7.88 -9.06
C ARG A 82 11.01 6.72 -8.06
N ASP A 83 11.11 7.02 -6.78
CA ASP A 83 11.16 5.99 -5.74
C ASP A 83 9.79 5.33 -5.56
N ILE A 84 8.70 6.10 -5.67
CA ILE A 84 7.33 5.59 -5.62
C ILE A 84 7.06 4.63 -6.79
N GLU A 85 7.44 5.01 -8.02
CA GLU A 85 7.23 4.14 -9.18
C GLU A 85 8.03 2.84 -9.06
N ARG A 86 9.27 2.89 -8.58
CA ARG A 86 10.07 1.70 -8.30
C ARG A 86 9.46 0.78 -7.24
N LEU A 87 8.75 1.33 -6.26
CA LEU A 87 8.00 0.52 -5.29
C LEU A 87 6.86 -0.24 -5.95
N LYS A 88 6.10 0.39 -6.86
CA LYS A 88 5.04 -0.26 -7.64
C LYS A 88 5.61 -1.42 -8.47
N GLU A 89 6.59 -1.14 -9.33
CA GLU A 89 7.27 -2.12 -10.17
C GLU A 89 7.79 -3.31 -9.33
N ARG A 90 8.34 -3.01 -8.15
CA ARG A 90 8.87 -4.04 -7.27
C ARG A 90 7.77 -4.92 -6.67
N LEU A 91 6.63 -4.36 -6.31
CA LEU A 91 5.49 -5.13 -5.82
C LEU A 91 4.91 -6.01 -6.91
N GLU A 92 4.69 -5.48 -8.12
CA GLU A 92 4.23 -6.22 -9.30
C GLU A 92 5.13 -7.41 -9.58
N SER A 93 6.44 -7.19 -9.69
CA SER A 93 7.43 -8.27 -9.91
C SER A 93 7.39 -9.34 -8.81
N LYS A 94 7.12 -8.97 -7.55
CA LYS A 94 6.97 -9.95 -6.46
C LYS A 94 5.70 -10.78 -6.58
N LEU A 95 4.59 -10.14 -6.99
CA LEU A 95 3.32 -10.83 -7.23
C LEU A 95 3.46 -11.82 -8.38
N GLU A 96 4.00 -11.39 -9.52
CA GLU A 96 4.25 -12.25 -10.69
C GLU A 96 5.07 -13.49 -10.32
N GLN A 97 6.19 -13.29 -9.63
CA GLN A 97 7.05 -14.39 -9.18
C GLN A 97 6.35 -15.39 -8.24
N LYS A 98 5.47 -14.91 -7.36
CA LYS A 98 4.78 -15.76 -6.40
C LYS A 98 3.56 -16.45 -7.01
N PHE A 99 2.87 -15.78 -7.92
CA PHE A 99 1.71 -16.31 -8.64
C PHE A 99 2.14 -17.41 -9.61
N ALA A 100 3.21 -17.16 -10.37
CA ALA A 100 3.79 -18.18 -11.26
C ALA A 100 4.18 -19.49 -10.52
N LYS A 101 4.67 -19.37 -9.27
CA LYS A 101 5.02 -20.56 -8.45
C LYS A 101 3.81 -21.36 -7.95
N ARG A 102 2.60 -20.85 -8.17
CA ARG A 102 1.34 -21.47 -7.74
C ARG A 102 0.36 -21.64 -8.89
N ASP A 103 0.87 -21.59 -10.12
CA ASP A 103 0.11 -21.76 -11.34
C ASP A 103 -1.09 -20.79 -11.49
N ILE A 104 -1.03 -19.62 -10.81
CA ILE A 104 -1.99 -18.55 -10.99
C ILE A 104 -1.63 -17.80 -12.25
N LEU A 105 -2.54 -17.81 -13.22
CA LEU A 105 -2.36 -17.14 -14.51
C LEU A 105 -2.58 -15.62 -14.35
N ILE A 106 -1.63 -14.83 -14.85
CA ILE A 106 -1.74 -13.39 -14.94
C ILE A 106 -1.98 -12.99 -16.39
N SER A 107 -2.92 -12.09 -16.63
CA SER A 107 -3.22 -11.57 -17.97
C SER A 107 -3.79 -10.16 -17.87
N ASP A 108 -3.28 -9.23 -18.68
CA ASP A 108 -3.77 -7.86 -18.77
C ASP A 108 -5.21 -7.76 -19.29
N THR A 109 -5.67 -8.81 -19.98
CA THR A 109 -7.04 -8.91 -20.52
C THR A 109 -8.01 -9.66 -19.60
N ALA A 110 -7.54 -10.10 -18.42
CA ALA A 110 -8.40 -10.82 -17.46
C ALA A 110 -9.51 -9.89 -16.94
N SER A 111 -10.71 -10.45 -16.82
CA SER A 111 -11.88 -9.75 -16.29
C SER A 111 -11.90 -9.66 -14.75
N THR A 112 -11.16 -10.55 -14.09
CA THR A 112 -10.95 -10.50 -12.65
C THR A 112 -9.71 -9.65 -12.36
N ILE A 113 -9.83 -8.68 -11.46
CA ILE A 113 -8.76 -7.74 -11.13
C ILE A 113 -8.36 -7.94 -9.67
N LEU A 114 -7.07 -8.05 -9.41
CA LEU A 114 -6.49 -7.88 -8.08
C LEU A 114 -5.87 -6.49 -8.04
N ARG A 115 -6.58 -5.56 -7.42
CA ARG A 115 -6.08 -4.20 -7.19
C ARG A 115 -5.39 -4.15 -5.84
N ILE A 116 -4.13 -3.70 -5.81
CA ILE A 116 -3.34 -3.58 -4.60
C ILE A 116 -2.96 -2.12 -4.41
N THR A 117 -3.26 -1.56 -3.25
CA THR A 117 -2.89 -0.21 -2.85
C THR A 117 -1.68 -0.28 -1.91
N ILE A 118 -0.63 0.47 -2.23
CA ILE A 118 0.46 0.74 -1.29
C ILE A 118 0.00 1.93 -0.43
N GLU A 119 -0.53 1.63 0.76
CA GLU A 119 -1.05 2.65 1.68
C GLU A 119 0.07 3.42 2.37
N ASP A 120 1.13 2.71 2.75
CA ASP A 120 2.33 3.31 3.33
C ASP A 120 3.57 2.50 2.97
N ALA A 121 4.69 3.20 2.83
CA ALA A 121 6.00 2.61 2.81
C ALA A 121 7.03 3.54 3.46
N LYS A 122 7.94 2.97 4.23
CA LYS A 122 8.99 3.71 4.94
C LYS A 122 10.36 3.19 4.51
N PRO A 123 11.28 4.08 4.11
CA PRO A 123 12.61 3.69 3.70
C PRO A 123 13.51 3.36 4.89
N ASN A 124 14.45 2.44 4.70
CA ASN A 124 15.52 2.13 5.65
C ASN A 124 16.68 3.12 5.55
N ARG A 125 16.86 3.72 4.40
CA ARG A 125 17.88 4.74 4.14
C ARG A 125 17.25 5.94 3.47
N PRO A 126 17.84 7.15 3.62
CA PRO A 126 17.29 8.32 2.95
C PRO A 126 17.23 8.14 1.44
N THR A 127 16.13 8.58 0.84
CA THR A 127 16.07 8.77 -0.62
C THR A 127 16.91 9.98 -1.04
N PHE A 128 17.24 10.09 -2.31
CA PHE A 128 17.96 11.25 -2.83
C PHE A 128 17.22 12.56 -2.60
N ASN A 129 15.88 12.54 -2.74
CA ASN A 129 15.05 13.70 -2.47
C ASN A 129 15.12 14.11 -0.99
N GLN A 130 15.06 13.16 -0.06
CA GLN A 130 15.19 13.46 1.37
C GLN A 130 16.55 14.06 1.71
N LEU A 131 17.63 13.55 1.11
CA LEU A 131 18.97 14.07 1.31
C LEU A 131 19.12 15.52 0.82
N SER A 132 18.37 15.91 -0.23
CA SER A 132 18.44 17.27 -0.77
C SER A 132 17.77 18.33 0.09
N VAL A 133 16.83 17.94 0.99
CA VAL A 133 15.99 18.88 1.74
C VAL A 133 16.11 18.79 3.25
N GLN A 134 16.75 17.75 3.79
CA GLN A 134 16.88 17.54 5.23
C GLN A 134 18.34 17.68 5.69
N PRO A 135 18.72 18.84 6.26
CA PRO A 135 20.05 19.01 6.85
C PRO A 135 20.33 17.96 7.94
N GLY A 136 21.53 17.42 7.94
CA GLY A 136 21.96 16.39 8.90
C GLY A 136 21.65 14.94 8.49
N LEU A 137 20.88 14.71 7.43
CA LEU A 137 20.82 13.39 6.82
C LEU A 137 22.07 13.09 6.00
N ALA A 138 22.50 11.85 6.04
CA ALA A 138 23.62 11.33 5.24
C ALA A 138 23.24 9.96 4.66
N PHE A 139 23.96 9.53 3.62
CA PHE A 139 23.72 8.23 2.99
C PHE A 139 23.86 7.03 3.94
N ASN A 140 24.61 7.18 5.02
CA ASN A 140 24.76 6.19 6.06
C ASN A 140 23.70 6.29 7.17
N SER A 141 22.82 7.30 7.15
CA SER A 141 21.66 7.34 8.05
C SER A 141 20.77 6.13 7.79
N PHE A 142 20.18 5.56 8.82
CA PHE A 142 19.30 4.41 8.71
C PHE A 142 18.11 4.51 9.67
N GLY A 143 17.04 3.83 9.34
CA GLY A 143 15.81 3.81 10.12
C GLY A 143 15.04 2.51 9.90
N ASN A 144 14.06 2.25 10.73
CA ASN A 144 13.16 1.13 10.57
C ASN A 144 12.22 1.37 9.39
N GLY A 145 12.29 0.49 8.42
CA GLY A 145 11.43 0.52 7.23
C GLY A 145 10.24 -0.42 7.36
N GLY A 146 9.46 -0.49 6.29
CA GLY A 146 8.31 -1.37 6.19
C GLY A 146 7.28 -0.88 5.18
N ALA A 147 6.13 -1.57 5.13
CA ALA A 147 5.02 -1.15 4.29
C ALA A 147 3.68 -1.63 4.83
N GLU A 148 2.63 -0.94 4.38
CA GLU A 148 1.23 -1.28 4.56
C GLU A 148 0.57 -1.39 3.19
N LEU A 149 -0.15 -2.50 2.99
CA LEU A 149 -0.77 -2.86 1.72
C LEU A 149 -2.22 -3.25 1.95
N GLU A 150 -3.10 -2.77 1.10
CA GLU A 150 -4.48 -3.22 1.00
C GLU A 150 -4.72 -3.76 -0.41
N ALA A 151 -5.51 -4.81 -0.53
CA ALA A 151 -5.87 -5.37 -1.82
C ALA A 151 -7.33 -5.75 -1.86
N GLU A 152 -7.93 -5.59 -3.03
CA GLU A 152 -9.29 -6.01 -3.32
C GLU A 152 -9.29 -6.92 -4.56
N LEU A 153 -9.95 -8.06 -4.44
CA LEU A 153 -10.23 -8.94 -5.56
C LEU A 153 -11.60 -8.58 -6.14
N ILE A 154 -11.62 -8.18 -7.40
CA ILE A 154 -12.78 -7.63 -8.10
C ILE A 154 -13.15 -8.55 -9.25
N ALA A 155 -14.39 -9.05 -9.28
CA ALA A 155 -14.91 -9.85 -10.38
C ALA A 155 -15.23 -9.00 -11.61
N ALA A 156 -15.44 -9.66 -12.74
CA ALA A 156 -16.09 -9.06 -13.90
C ALA A 156 -17.40 -8.34 -13.48
N GLY A 157 -17.56 -7.09 -13.90
CA GLY A 157 -18.72 -6.27 -13.51
C GLY A 157 -18.53 -5.48 -12.18
N GLY A 158 -17.34 -5.49 -11.57
CA GLY A 158 -17.00 -4.59 -10.46
C GLY A 158 -17.41 -5.09 -9.07
N ARG A 159 -17.95 -6.30 -8.95
CA ARG A 159 -18.32 -6.87 -7.64
C ARG A 159 -17.08 -7.31 -6.87
N SER A 160 -16.95 -6.88 -5.62
CA SER A 160 -15.89 -7.36 -4.72
C SER A 160 -16.06 -8.84 -4.38
N LEU A 161 -14.98 -9.59 -4.49
CA LEU A 161 -14.88 -11.01 -4.09
C LEU A 161 -14.18 -11.18 -2.74
N GLY A 162 -13.67 -10.09 -2.18
CA GLY A 162 -13.02 -10.04 -0.89
C GLY A 162 -11.78 -9.15 -0.91
N THR A 163 -11.25 -8.94 0.27
CA THR A 163 -10.12 -8.06 0.51
C THR A 163 -8.97 -8.80 1.17
N MET A 164 -7.78 -8.25 1.04
CA MET A 164 -6.59 -8.68 1.77
C MET A 164 -5.88 -7.44 2.30
N SER A 165 -5.36 -7.51 3.51
CA SER A 165 -4.50 -6.46 4.05
C SER A 165 -3.23 -7.05 4.62
N TYR A 166 -2.16 -6.26 4.60
CA TYR A 166 -0.89 -6.66 5.17
C TYR A 166 -0.12 -5.46 5.69
N ARG A 167 0.33 -5.56 6.92
CA ARG A 167 1.15 -4.54 7.56
C ARG A 167 2.39 -5.15 8.18
N TYR A 168 3.56 -4.60 7.82
CA TYR A 168 4.84 -4.96 8.40
C TYR A 168 5.76 -3.76 8.47
N TYR A 169 6.24 -3.47 9.67
CA TYR A 169 7.32 -2.53 9.92
C TYR A 169 8.36 -3.21 10.81
N GLU A 170 9.63 -3.08 10.44
CA GLU A 170 10.71 -3.58 11.29
C GLU A 170 10.75 -2.78 12.60
N THR A 171 10.87 -3.47 13.70
CA THR A 171 10.91 -2.87 15.04
C THR A 171 12.29 -2.85 15.65
N ASP A 172 13.19 -3.70 15.15
CA ASP A 172 14.55 -3.80 15.63
C ASP A 172 15.53 -3.05 14.73
N ILE A 173 16.03 -1.92 15.23
CA ILE A 173 16.95 -1.05 14.49
C ILE A 173 18.24 -1.74 14.06
N ARG A 174 18.62 -2.82 14.71
CA ARG A 174 19.83 -3.59 14.36
C ARG A 174 19.72 -4.22 12.98
N PHE A 175 18.51 -4.54 12.53
CA PHE A 175 18.26 -5.09 11.20
C PHE A 175 18.16 -4.00 10.13
N ALA A 176 17.92 -2.74 10.51
CA ALA A 176 17.80 -1.63 9.57
C ALA A 176 19.14 -1.25 8.90
N GLN A 177 20.28 -1.63 9.47
CA GLN A 177 21.61 -1.32 8.94
C GLN A 177 21.94 -2.10 7.66
N GLN A 178 21.30 -3.24 7.44
CA GLN A 178 21.56 -4.13 6.31
C GLN A 178 20.54 -3.88 5.22
N GLY A 179 21.01 -3.45 4.05
CA GLY A 179 20.14 -3.34 2.88
C GLY A 179 20.05 -1.95 2.25
N GLY A 180 19.32 -1.90 1.13
CA GLY A 180 19.08 -0.68 0.36
C GLY A 180 17.99 0.21 0.94
N ILE A 181 17.68 1.30 0.23
CA ILE A 181 16.72 2.33 0.65
C ILE A 181 15.39 1.72 1.10
N TRP A 182 14.84 0.78 0.37
CA TRP A 182 13.51 0.21 0.58
C TRP A 182 13.53 -1.26 1.02
N HIS A 183 14.58 -1.68 1.76
CA HIS A 183 14.79 -3.10 2.11
C HIS A 183 13.58 -3.74 2.80
N ASP A 184 13.09 -3.14 3.87
CA ASP A 184 11.99 -3.71 4.65
C ASP A 184 10.65 -3.60 3.93
N ALA A 185 10.43 -2.54 3.13
CA ALA A 185 9.28 -2.45 2.25
C ALA A 185 9.27 -3.60 1.22
N HIS A 186 10.41 -3.86 0.58
CA HIS A 186 10.54 -5.01 -0.34
C HIS A 186 10.33 -6.36 0.34
N ARG A 187 10.73 -6.47 1.60
CA ARG A 187 10.49 -7.67 2.42
C ARG A 187 8.99 -7.83 2.74
N ALA A 188 8.31 -6.72 3.08
CA ALA A 188 6.85 -6.69 3.25
C ALA A 188 6.13 -7.12 1.96
N PHE A 189 6.51 -6.59 0.80
CA PHE A 189 5.95 -6.96 -0.50
C PHE A 189 6.10 -8.45 -0.81
N GLY A 190 7.29 -9.01 -0.56
CA GLY A 190 7.52 -10.43 -0.77
C GLY A 190 6.69 -11.33 0.14
N ARG A 191 6.47 -10.92 1.39
CA ARG A 191 5.60 -11.63 2.34
C ARG A 191 4.13 -11.54 1.95
N PHE A 192 3.66 -10.33 1.59
CA PHE A 192 2.31 -10.12 1.10
C PHE A 192 2.04 -10.96 -0.14
N ALA A 193 2.89 -10.85 -1.17
CA ALA A 193 2.73 -11.60 -2.42
C ALA A 193 2.67 -13.13 -2.20
N ASN A 194 3.48 -13.66 -1.27
CA ASN A 194 3.42 -15.08 -0.92
C ASN A 194 2.11 -15.47 -0.23
N LYS A 195 1.59 -14.62 0.65
CA LYS A 195 0.31 -14.86 1.36
C LYS A 195 -0.87 -14.72 0.40
N ALA A 196 -0.89 -13.68 -0.44
CA ALA A 196 -1.90 -13.49 -1.48
C ALA A 196 -1.93 -14.69 -2.46
N ALA A 197 -0.77 -15.10 -2.94
CA ALA A 197 -0.68 -16.28 -3.80
C ALA A 197 -1.21 -17.56 -3.13
N LYS A 198 -0.94 -17.73 -1.82
CA LYS A 198 -1.48 -18.86 -1.05
C LYS A 198 -3.00 -18.78 -0.87
N THR A 199 -3.54 -17.61 -0.65
CA THR A 199 -5.00 -17.39 -0.50
C THR A 199 -5.74 -17.64 -1.82
N LEU A 200 -5.13 -17.28 -2.95
CA LEU A 200 -5.74 -17.33 -4.28
C LEU A 200 -5.49 -18.63 -5.04
N SER A 201 -4.56 -19.49 -4.58
CA SER A 201 -4.31 -20.82 -5.16
C SER A 201 -5.21 -21.90 -4.54
N ASN A 202 -5.46 -22.94 -5.30
CA ASN A 202 -6.09 -24.20 -4.82
C ASN A 202 -5.18 -24.94 -3.86
#